data_1755f5065d5c7937f05e2b4aa4ebd65c
#
_entry.id   1755f5065d5c7937f05e2b4aa4ebd65c
#
_cell.length_a   1.000
_cell.length_b   1.000
_cell.length_c   1.000
_cell.angle_alpha   90.00
_cell.angle_beta   90.00
_cell.angle_gamma   90.00
#
_symmetry.space_group_name_H-M   'P 1'
#
loop_
_entity.id
_entity.type
_entity.pdbx_description
1 polymer ?
#
loop_
_entity_poly.entity_id
_entity_poly.type
_entity_poly.pdbx_seq_one_letter_code
_entity_poly.pdbx_strand_id
1 'polypeptide(L)'
;QNYNILLTGGWDGVVNIFDLRSSGPVCQYQFENKVYSMSCVKDLFVVGLSEIKIGIFNLSKLQNKIFKPELIFNSHLKYQTRKICVFPDGKGFAEGSIEGRVAIKNIRDLNNLPQINTENGTTIGKDDQGKDDFAFRCHRNTKNNPPLVYAVNDIAFNPIYGTFSTVGSDGIYSIWDKLNRSRLFERNDVQDKTPLTSCDYNSNGNLLAFSMGYDWSRGAEAAKEYNAGLADRKSVV
;
A
#
# COMPACT_ATOMS: atom_id res chain seq x y z
N GLN A 1 -4.71 -9.28 19.70
CA GLN A 1 -4.78 -8.24 20.71
C GLN A 1 -5.42 -6.99 20.10
N ASN A 2 -6.39 -6.37 20.78
CA ASN A 2 -6.97 -5.11 20.33
C ASN A 2 -6.14 -3.98 20.94
N TYR A 3 -5.46 -3.23 20.09
CA TYR A 3 -4.73 -2.02 20.50
C TYR A 3 -5.64 -0.80 20.31
N ASN A 4 -5.82 -0.01 21.36
CA ASN A 4 -6.50 1.29 21.28
C ASN A 4 -5.46 2.38 20.95
N ILE A 5 -4.79 2.23 19.81
CA ILE A 5 -3.73 3.13 19.35
C ILE A 5 -4.04 3.70 17.98
N LEU A 6 -3.52 4.88 17.73
CA LEU A 6 -3.49 5.53 16.43
C LEU A 6 -2.03 5.60 15.96
N LEU A 7 -1.79 5.20 14.71
CA LEU A 7 -0.49 5.28 14.04
C LEU A 7 -0.53 6.42 13.02
N THR A 8 0.45 7.30 13.06
CA THR A 8 0.61 8.37 12.08
C THR A 8 2.02 8.36 11.51
N GLY A 9 2.15 8.77 10.25
CA GLY A 9 3.44 8.91 9.58
C GLY A 9 3.41 10.05 8.58
N GLY A 10 4.53 10.74 8.41
CA GLY A 10 4.62 11.92 7.57
C GLY A 10 5.85 11.95 6.66
N TRP A 11 5.91 12.97 5.83
CA TRP A 11 7.07 13.22 4.96
C TRP A 11 8.29 13.73 5.71
N ASP A 12 8.13 14.06 6.97
CA ASP A 12 9.21 14.32 7.91
C ASP A 12 9.95 13.04 8.34
N GLY A 13 9.45 11.88 7.93
CA GLY A 13 10.00 10.56 8.27
C GLY A 13 9.59 10.07 9.65
N VAL A 14 8.74 10.83 10.36
CA VAL A 14 8.32 10.47 11.72
C VAL A 14 7.13 9.54 11.69
N VAL A 15 7.23 8.44 12.43
CA VAL A 15 6.10 7.57 12.75
C VAL A 15 5.80 7.69 14.24
N ASN A 16 4.57 8.09 14.57
CA ASN A 16 4.11 8.23 15.95
C ASN A 16 3.07 7.18 16.28
N ILE A 17 3.07 6.75 17.53
CA ILE A 17 2.00 5.99 18.15
C ILE A 17 1.32 6.84 19.21
N PHE A 18 0.03 7.00 19.10
CA PHE A 18 -0.81 7.65 20.08
C PHE A 18 -1.68 6.60 20.79
N ASP A 19 -1.71 6.61 22.09
CA ASP A 19 -2.80 6.02 22.87
C ASP A 19 -3.86 7.11 23.05
N LEU A 20 -5.10 6.84 22.65
CA LEU A 20 -6.19 7.82 22.70
C LEU A 20 -6.50 8.33 24.12
N ARG A 21 -5.93 7.69 25.16
CA ARG A 21 -6.03 8.09 26.55
C ARG A 21 -4.91 9.02 27.00
N SER A 22 -3.88 9.21 26.16
CA SER A 22 -2.70 10.03 26.44
C SER A 22 -2.80 11.38 25.74
N SER A 23 -2.20 12.41 26.34
CA SER A 23 -2.16 13.77 25.77
C SER A 23 -1.16 13.96 24.64
N GLY A 24 -0.32 12.98 24.36
CA GLY A 24 0.72 13.02 23.33
C GLY A 24 1.11 11.63 22.84
N PRO A 25 2.09 11.53 21.91
CA PRO A 25 2.56 10.26 21.40
C PRO A 25 3.23 9.45 22.53
N VAL A 26 2.86 8.17 22.64
CA VAL A 26 3.46 7.27 23.62
C VAL A 26 4.78 6.67 23.15
N CYS A 27 4.95 6.57 21.84
CA CYS A 27 6.18 6.13 21.19
C CYS A 27 6.35 6.85 19.85
N GLN A 28 7.61 7.00 19.44
CA GLN A 28 8.00 7.64 18.19
C GLN A 28 9.21 6.92 17.59
N TYR A 29 9.24 6.84 16.26
CA TYR A 29 10.41 6.41 15.51
C TYR A 29 10.68 7.35 14.35
N GLN A 30 11.95 7.74 14.16
CA GLN A 30 12.41 8.63 13.10
C GLN A 30 13.12 7.81 12.03
N PHE A 31 12.57 7.82 10.81
CA PHE A 31 13.26 7.36 9.60
C PHE A 31 14.06 8.49 8.96
N GLU A 32 15.10 8.16 8.22
CA GLU A 32 15.79 9.09 7.32
C GLU A 32 14.94 9.39 6.06
N ASN A 33 14.01 8.51 5.74
CA ASN A 33 13.20 8.52 4.53
C ASN A 33 11.77 9.00 4.83
N LYS A 34 11.13 9.65 3.84
CA LYS A 34 9.73 10.07 3.91
C LYS A 34 8.80 8.86 4.00
N VAL A 35 7.77 8.94 4.84
CA VAL A 35 6.69 7.94 4.89
C VAL A 35 5.66 8.25 3.82
N TYR A 36 5.40 7.29 2.94
CA TYR A 36 4.41 7.44 1.86
C TYR A 36 3.13 6.63 2.10
N SER A 37 3.25 5.48 2.74
CA SER A 37 2.10 4.61 3.01
C SER A 37 2.33 3.79 4.26
N MET A 38 1.26 3.49 4.97
CA MET A 38 1.30 2.64 6.15
C MET A 38 0.08 1.73 6.17
N SER A 39 0.25 0.54 6.72
CA SER A 39 -0.85 -0.40 6.94
C SER A 39 -0.57 -1.27 8.15
N CYS A 40 -1.60 -1.56 8.92
CA CYS A 40 -1.49 -2.34 10.14
C CYS A 40 -2.65 -3.31 10.27
N VAL A 41 -2.33 -4.57 10.56
CA VAL A 41 -3.30 -5.59 10.96
C VAL A 41 -2.69 -6.44 12.07
N LYS A 42 -3.39 -6.59 13.19
CA LYS A 42 -2.89 -7.30 14.38
C LYS A 42 -1.56 -6.71 14.85
N ASP A 43 -0.53 -7.54 14.95
CA ASP A 43 0.80 -7.14 15.41
C ASP A 43 1.73 -6.68 14.27
N LEU A 44 1.34 -6.93 13.01
CA LEU A 44 2.12 -6.52 11.85
C LEU A 44 1.78 -5.10 11.45
N PHE A 45 2.77 -4.22 11.52
CA PHE A 45 2.70 -2.85 11.00
C PHE A 45 3.80 -2.65 9.96
N VAL A 46 3.41 -2.22 8.77
CA VAL A 46 4.30 -2.03 7.61
C VAL A 46 4.25 -0.59 7.14
N VAL A 47 5.42 -0.04 6.85
CA VAL A 47 5.63 1.34 6.43
C VAL A 47 6.36 1.34 5.09
N GLY A 48 5.75 1.93 4.06
CA GLY A 48 6.38 2.20 2.77
C GLY A 48 7.04 3.58 2.78
N LEU A 49 8.32 3.60 2.47
CA LEU A 49 9.19 4.77 2.57
C LEU A 49 9.63 5.27 1.19
N SER A 50 10.18 6.47 1.12
CA SER A 50 10.90 6.93 -0.06
C SER A 50 12.12 6.04 -0.36
N GLU A 51 12.68 6.16 -1.58
CA GLU A 51 13.81 5.34 -2.04
C GLU A 51 13.52 3.83 -2.02
N ILE A 52 12.25 3.48 -2.28
CA ILE A 52 11.79 2.07 -2.36
C ILE A 52 12.08 1.23 -1.11
N LYS A 53 12.20 1.86 0.07
CA LYS A 53 12.42 1.14 1.33
C LYS A 53 11.10 0.75 1.99
N ILE A 54 11.12 -0.38 2.69
CA ILE A 54 10.00 -0.90 3.47
C ILE A 54 10.47 -1.14 4.89
N GLY A 55 9.72 -0.64 5.87
CA GLY A 55 9.93 -0.89 7.29
C GLY A 55 8.87 -1.82 7.86
N ILE A 56 9.27 -2.83 8.62
CA ILE A 56 8.38 -3.76 9.31
C ILE A 56 8.55 -3.60 10.81
N PHE A 57 7.43 -3.47 11.52
CA PHE A 57 7.36 -3.40 12.98
C PHE A 57 6.51 -4.54 13.54
N ASN A 58 6.86 -4.95 14.73
CA ASN A 58 6.06 -5.86 15.54
C ASN A 58 5.44 -5.12 16.73
N LEU A 59 4.14 -4.85 16.65
CA LEU A 59 3.43 -4.10 17.69
C LEU A 59 3.30 -4.86 19.01
N SER A 60 3.48 -6.18 19.05
CA SER A 60 3.48 -6.92 20.33
C SER A 60 4.60 -6.44 21.26
N LYS A 61 5.70 -5.91 20.72
CA LYS A 61 6.84 -5.40 21.49
C LYS A 61 6.59 -4.04 22.16
N LEU A 62 5.51 -3.35 21.81
CA LEU A 62 5.11 -2.11 22.48
C LEU A 62 4.86 -2.28 23.98
N GLN A 63 4.46 -3.47 24.43
CA GLN A 63 4.30 -3.77 25.85
C GLN A 63 5.58 -3.54 26.63
N ASN A 64 6.73 -3.74 26.01
CA ASN A 64 8.05 -3.50 26.58
C ASN A 64 8.57 -2.08 26.29
N LYS A 65 7.73 -1.16 25.79
CA LYS A 65 8.09 0.18 25.34
C LYS A 65 9.17 0.20 24.26
N ILE A 66 9.28 -0.88 23.49
CA ILE A 66 10.18 -0.98 22.35
C ILE A 66 9.38 -0.66 21.08
N PHE A 67 9.74 0.46 20.43
CA PHE A 67 9.19 0.84 19.13
C PHE A 67 10.32 1.15 18.17
N LYS A 68 10.76 0.12 17.48
CA LYS A 68 11.74 0.22 16.39
C LYS A 68 11.38 -0.79 15.31
N PRO A 69 11.75 -0.55 14.06
CA PRO A 69 11.52 -1.54 13.01
C PRO A 69 12.33 -2.82 13.31
N GLU A 70 11.70 -3.95 13.10
CA GLU A 70 12.34 -5.26 13.14
C GLU A 70 13.22 -5.47 11.92
N LEU A 71 12.78 -4.87 10.79
CA LEU A 71 13.44 -5.01 9.51
C LEU A 71 13.20 -3.75 8.67
N ILE A 72 14.25 -3.24 8.03
CA ILE A 72 14.17 -2.27 6.94
C ILE A 72 14.89 -2.89 5.75
N PHE A 73 14.23 -2.91 4.58
CA PHE A 73 14.78 -3.51 3.37
C PHE A 73 14.31 -2.77 2.13
N ASN A 74 14.99 -2.98 1.01
CA ASN A 74 14.57 -2.44 -0.27
C ASN A 74 13.47 -3.30 -0.86
N SER A 75 12.41 -2.66 -1.36
CA SER A 75 11.35 -3.34 -2.09
C SER A 75 11.90 -4.12 -3.29
N HIS A 76 11.24 -5.21 -3.64
CA HIS A 76 11.48 -5.92 -4.88
C HIS A 76 10.96 -5.18 -6.12
N LEU A 77 10.10 -4.17 -5.94
CA LEU A 77 9.64 -3.30 -7.00
C LEU A 77 10.73 -2.27 -7.30
N LYS A 78 10.97 -2.02 -8.59
CA LYS A 78 12.05 -1.12 -9.05
C LYS A 78 11.73 0.37 -8.91
N TYR A 79 10.45 0.69 -8.67
CA TYR A 79 9.95 2.06 -8.64
C TYR A 79 9.22 2.33 -7.33
N GLN A 80 9.04 3.61 -7.05
CA GLN A 80 8.50 4.09 -5.79
C GLN A 80 7.20 3.40 -5.39
N THR A 81 7.18 2.93 -4.14
CA THR A 81 5.98 2.42 -3.45
C THR A 81 4.97 3.54 -3.30
N ARG A 82 3.72 3.28 -3.66
CA ARG A 82 2.61 4.21 -3.49
C ARG A 82 1.64 3.75 -2.41
N LYS A 83 1.40 2.45 -2.32
CA LYS A 83 0.48 1.87 -1.33
C LYS A 83 1.04 0.60 -0.73
N ILE A 84 0.87 0.49 0.58
CA ILE A 84 1.04 -0.75 1.35
C ILE A 84 -0.33 -1.16 1.88
N CYS A 85 -0.63 -2.46 1.82
CA CYS A 85 -1.82 -3.03 2.41
C CYS A 85 -1.51 -4.38 3.06
N VAL A 86 -1.61 -4.48 4.38
CA VAL A 86 -1.37 -5.72 5.13
C VAL A 86 -2.54 -6.67 4.92
N PHE A 87 -2.25 -7.97 4.83
CA PHE A 87 -3.28 -9.00 4.68
C PHE A 87 -4.21 -9.07 5.90
N PRO A 88 -5.48 -9.43 5.72
CA PRO A 88 -6.42 -9.55 6.85
C PRO A 88 -5.98 -10.52 7.94
N ASP A 89 -5.20 -11.54 7.59
CA ASP A 89 -4.65 -12.51 8.54
C ASP A 89 -3.40 -12.01 9.29
N GLY A 90 -2.80 -10.88 8.85
CA GLY A 90 -1.58 -10.32 9.44
C GLY A 90 -0.31 -11.07 9.06
N LYS A 91 -0.34 -11.94 8.03
CA LYS A 91 0.80 -12.79 7.63
C LYS A 91 1.56 -12.28 6.41
N GLY A 92 1.47 -11.00 6.13
CA GLY A 92 2.16 -10.37 5.01
C GLY A 92 1.44 -9.15 4.49
N PHE A 93 1.88 -8.65 3.36
CA PHE A 93 1.33 -7.43 2.77
C PHE A 93 1.45 -7.42 1.24
N ALA A 94 0.62 -6.58 0.62
CA ALA A 94 0.74 -6.18 -0.77
C ALA A 94 1.37 -4.80 -0.86
N GLU A 95 2.22 -4.60 -1.84
CA GLU A 95 2.86 -3.35 -2.18
C GLU A 95 2.51 -2.96 -3.60
N GLY A 96 1.95 -1.77 -3.80
CA GLY A 96 1.67 -1.16 -5.10
C GLY A 96 2.67 -0.07 -5.45
N SER A 97 3.15 -0.05 -6.70
CA SER A 97 4.09 0.95 -7.19
C SER A 97 3.49 1.89 -8.22
N ILE A 98 4.20 2.98 -8.46
CA ILE A 98 3.87 3.94 -9.54
C ILE A 98 4.04 3.35 -10.95
N GLU A 99 4.65 2.17 -11.08
CA GLU A 99 4.94 1.51 -12.37
C GLU A 99 3.86 0.47 -12.77
N GLY A 100 2.69 0.46 -12.17
CA GLY A 100 1.68 -0.55 -12.49
C GLY A 100 2.17 -1.97 -12.17
N ARG A 101 2.71 -2.15 -10.98
CA ARG A 101 3.10 -3.46 -10.42
C ARG A 101 2.63 -3.57 -8.99
N VAL A 102 2.30 -4.80 -8.64
CA VAL A 102 2.03 -5.19 -7.25
C VAL A 102 2.98 -6.33 -6.87
N ALA A 103 3.56 -6.23 -5.68
CA ALA A 103 4.31 -7.30 -5.05
C ALA A 103 3.53 -7.84 -3.85
N ILE A 104 3.52 -9.15 -3.69
CA ILE A 104 2.95 -9.87 -2.56
C ILE A 104 4.09 -10.43 -1.74
N LYS A 105 4.17 -10.04 -0.47
CA LYS A 105 5.19 -10.45 0.47
C LYS A 105 4.56 -11.18 1.64
N ASN A 106 4.98 -12.43 1.88
CA ASN A 106 4.52 -13.23 3.01
C ASN A 106 5.52 -13.14 4.16
N ILE A 107 5.02 -13.02 5.37
CA ILE A 107 5.80 -13.00 6.61
C ILE A 107 5.47 -14.28 7.37
N ARG A 108 6.43 -15.21 7.42
CA ARG A 108 6.22 -16.52 8.06
C ARG A 108 6.20 -16.41 9.58
N ASP A 109 7.15 -15.65 10.13
CA ASP A 109 7.28 -15.44 11.56
C ASP A 109 7.73 -13.98 11.82
N LEU A 110 6.85 -13.18 12.39
CA LEU A 110 7.12 -11.79 12.72
C LEU A 110 8.14 -11.62 13.85
N ASN A 111 8.29 -12.64 14.70
CA ASN A 111 9.26 -12.62 15.80
C ASN A 111 10.66 -13.04 15.38
N ASN A 112 10.78 -13.69 14.21
CA ASN A 112 12.03 -14.25 13.72
C ASN A 112 12.31 -13.81 12.28
N LEU A 113 12.19 -12.50 12.06
CA LEU A 113 12.59 -11.90 10.78
C LEU A 113 14.11 -12.00 10.62
N PRO A 114 14.61 -12.18 9.37
CA PRO A 114 16.05 -12.26 9.13
C PRO A 114 16.75 -11.01 9.69
N GLN A 115 17.70 -11.24 10.57
CA GLN A 115 18.54 -10.18 11.14
C GLN A 115 19.45 -9.66 10.04
N ILE A 116 19.39 -8.38 9.78
CA ILE A 116 20.22 -7.76 8.77
C ILE A 116 21.38 -7.08 9.49
N ASN A 117 22.60 -7.52 9.23
CA ASN A 117 23.83 -6.90 9.79
C ASN A 117 23.96 -5.47 9.27
N THR A 118 23.86 -4.50 10.18
CA THR A 118 23.88 -3.06 9.90
C THR A 118 25.29 -2.45 9.96
N GLU A 119 26.30 -3.14 9.49
CA GLU A 119 27.66 -2.56 9.53
C GLU A 119 27.91 -1.43 8.51
N ASN A 120 27.04 -1.23 7.52
CA ASN A 120 27.18 -0.16 6.52
C ASN A 120 25.87 0.48 6.09
N GLY A 121 24.85 0.57 6.93
CA GLY A 121 23.67 1.41 6.67
C GLY A 121 22.79 1.06 5.46
N THR A 122 23.12 0.02 4.71
CA THR A 122 22.38 -0.42 3.53
C THR A 122 22.18 -1.92 3.59
N THR A 123 21.10 -2.29 4.17
CA THR A 123 20.78 -3.68 4.32
C THR A 123 20.01 -4.20 3.13
N ILE A 124 20.71 -4.71 2.17
CA ILE A 124 20.15 -5.62 1.17
C ILE A 124 20.28 -7.02 1.75
N GLY A 125 19.38 -7.40 2.66
CA GLY A 125 19.12 -8.80 2.88
C GLY A 125 18.66 -9.35 1.53
N LYS A 126 19.36 -10.32 0.96
CA LYS A 126 18.70 -11.26 0.08
C LYS A 126 17.73 -12.00 1.00
N ASP A 127 16.54 -11.41 1.14
CA ASP A 127 15.46 -12.12 1.75
C ASP A 127 15.29 -13.40 0.96
N ASP A 128 15.25 -14.46 1.69
CA ASP A 128 14.81 -15.76 1.22
C ASP A 128 13.41 -15.52 0.63
N GLN A 129 13.34 -15.32 -0.69
CA GLN A 129 12.06 -15.17 -1.38
C GLN A 129 11.29 -16.43 -1.06
N GLY A 130 10.37 -16.32 -0.10
CA GLY A 130 9.51 -17.43 0.24
C GLY A 130 8.86 -17.92 -1.05
N LYS A 131 8.71 -19.22 -1.25
CA LYS A 131 8.07 -19.84 -2.42
C LYS A 131 6.73 -19.16 -2.80
N ASP A 132 6.15 -18.43 -1.88
CA ASP A 132 4.84 -17.80 -2.00
C ASP A 132 4.90 -16.30 -2.32
N ASP A 133 6.10 -15.69 -2.32
CA ASP A 133 6.28 -14.30 -2.72
C ASP A 133 6.26 -14.18 -4.23
N PHE A 134 5.57 -13.18 -4.75
CA PHE A 134 5.52 -12.93 -6.19
C PHE A 134 5.21 -11.47 -6.50
N ALA A 135 5.53 -11.05 -7.72
CA ALA A 135 5.13 -9.74 -8.23
C ALA A 135 4.51 -9.89 -9.62
N PHE A 136 3.54 -9.05 -9.92
CA PHE A 136 2.85 -9.07 -11.20
C PHE A 136 2.61 -7.66 -11.74
N ARG A 137 2.31 -7.58 -13.03
CA ARG A 137 2.00 -6.36 -13.75
C ARG A 137 0.49 -6.15 -13.79
N CYS A 138 0.05 -4.93 -13.56
CA CYS A 138 -1.34 -4.48 -13.66
C CYS A 138 -1.38 -3.04 -14.17
N HIS A 139 -2.55 -2.47 -14.38
CA HIS A 139 -2.75 -1.08 -14.79
C HIS A 139 -1.86 -0.68 -15.99
N ARG A 140 -1.93 -1.47 -17.08
CA ARG A 140 -1.14 -1.27 -18.29
C ARG A 140 -2.00 -1.37 -19.54
N ASN A 141 -1.84 -0.42 -20.45
CA ASN A 141 -2.40 -0.53 -21.78
C ASN A 141 -1.31 -0.99 -22.78
N THR A 142 -1.35 -2.28 -23.11
CA THR A 142 -0.38 -2.91 -24.02
C THR A 142 -0.74 -2.77 -25.50
N LYS A 143 -1.90 -2.16 -25.82
CA LYS A 143 -2.30 -1.88 -27.21
C LYS A 143 -1.48 -0.74 -27.82
N ASN A 144 -0.88 0.09 -26.98
CA ASN A 144 0.01 1.18 -27.40
C ASN A 144 1.45 0.68 -27.57
N ASN A 145 2.21 1.29 -28.45
CA ASN A 145 3.64 1.06 -28.60
C ASN A 145 4.39 2.41 -28.49
N PRO A 146 5.15 2.68 -27.42
CA PRO A 146 5.35 1.82 -26.24
C PRO A 146 4.10 1.66 -25.37
N PRO A 147 4.01 0.60 -24.56
CA PRO A 147 2.90 0.38 -23.64
C PRO A 147 2.75 1.55 -22.65
N LEU A 148 1.52 1.98 -22.41
CA LEU A 148 1.22 2.95 -21.35
C LEU A 148 1.16 2.24 -20.01
N VAL A 149 1.80 2.82 -19.00
CA VAL A 149 1.90 2.27 -17.64
C VAL A 149 1.36 3.31 -16.66
N TYR A 150 0.50 2.86 -15.77
CA TYR A 150 -0.18 3.71 -14.80
C TYR A 150 0.13 3.29 -13.37
N ALA A 151 0.05 4.24 -12.45
CA ALA A 151 0.29 3.97 -11.05
C ALA A 151 -0.83 3.11 -10.43
N VAL A 152 -0.45 2.22 -9.50
CA VAL A 152 -1.38 1.58 -8.56
C VAL A 152 -1.64 2.59 -7.44
N ASN A 153 -2.81 3.20 -7.44
CA ASN A 153 -3.14 4.26 -6.49
C ASN A 153 -3.54 3.70 -5.13
N ASP A 154 -4.28 2.59 -5.12
CA ASP A 154 -4.71 1.95 -3.88
C ASP A 154 -4.87 0.44 -4.01
N ILE A 155 -4.81 -0.25 -2.86
CA ILE A 155 -5.01 -1.69 -2.72
C ILE A 155 -5.87 -1.91 -1.48
N ALA A 156 -6.92 -2.73 -1.60
CA ALA A 156 -7.75 -3.15 -0.48
C ALA A 156 -7.97 -4.66 -0.50
N PHE A 157 -7.84 -5.31 0.66
CA PHE A 157 -8.16 -6.72 0.82
C PHE A 157 -9.61 -6.92 1.24
N ASN A 158 -10.27 -7.89 0.60
CA ASN A 158 -11.55 -8.38 1.08
C ASN A 158 -11.32 -9.11 2.43
N PRO A 159 -12.00 -8.68 3.52
CA PRO A 159 -11.72 -9.21 4.84
C PRO A 159 -12.15 -10.66 5.03
N ILE A 160 -13.05 -11.17 4.17
CA ILE A 160 -13.62 -12.52 4.29
C ILE A 160 -12.91 -13.51 3.36
N TYR A 161 -12.73 -13.15 2.09
CA TYR A 161 -12.27 -14.09 1.06
C TYR A 161 -10.77 -14.04 0.83
N GLY A 162 -10.05 -13.05 1.37
CA GLY A 162 -8.61 -12.89 1.15
C GLY A 162 -8.23 -12.51 -0.29
N THR A 163 -9.22 -12.26 -1.15
CA THR A 163 -9.04 -11.61 -2.45
C THR A 163 -8.73 -10.14 -2.23
N PHE A 164 -8.19 -9.46 -3.22
CA PHE A 164 -7.90 -8.03 -3.09
C PHE A 164 -8.20 -7.28 -4.39
N SER A 165 -8.48 -6.00 -4.22
CA SER A 165 -8.69 -5.07 -5.33
C SER A 165 -7.51 -4.15 -5.49
N THR A 166 -7.22 -3.78 -6.74
CA THR A 166 -6.31 -2.69 -7.10
C THR A 166 -7.04 -1.65 -7.90
N VAL A 167 -6.77 -0.39 -7.65
CA VAL A 167 -7.27 0.75 -8.43
C VAL A 167 -6.10 1.60 -8.92
N GLY A 168 -6.23 2.19 -10.10
CA GLY A 168 -5.12 2.89 -10.72
C GLY A 168 -5.48 4.17 -11.46
N SER A 169 -4.42 4.85 -11.91
CA SER A 169 -4.49 6.09 -12.69
C SER A 169 -5.06 5.89 -14.09
N ASP A 170 -5.26 4.65 -14.52
CA ASP A 170 -5.93 4.29 -15.78
C ASP A 170 -7.46 4.30 -15.68
N GLY A 171 -8.02 4.57 -14.48
CA GLY A 171 -9.46 4.53 -14.22
C GLY A 171 -10.03 3.11 -14.13
N ILE A 172 -9.18 2.12 -13.96
CA ILE A 172 -9.57 0.71 -13.90
C ILE A 172 -9.50 0.21 -12.46
N TYR A 173 -10.42 -0.68 -12.08
CA TYR A 173 -10.21 -1.53 -10.91
C TYR A 173 -10.18 -3.01 -11.33
N SER A 174 -9.34 -3.76 -10.65
CA SER A 174 -9.19 -5.21 -10.85
C SER A 174 -9.29 -5.93 -9.51
N ILE A 175 -9.89 -7.13 -9.54
CA ILE A 175 -9.98 -8.02 -8.39
C ILE A 175 -9.08 -9.23 -8.63
N TRP A 176 -8.30 -9.59 -7.63
CA TRP A 176 -7.24 -10.60 -7.71
C TRP A 176 -7.43 -11.69 -6.66
N ASP A 177 -7.09 -12.90 -7.05
CA ASP A 177 -6.92 -14.02 -6.13
C ASP A 177 -5.42 -14.18 -5.81
N LYS A 178 -5.07 -13.93 -4.54
CA LYS A 178 -3.69 -14.05 -4.06
C LYS A 178 -3.20 -15.51 -4.11
N LEU A 179 -4.06 -16.47 -3.78
CA LEU A 179 -3.67 -17.87 -3.68
C LEU A 179 -3.43 -18.50 -5.06
N ASN A 180 -4.34 -18.25 -6.00
CA ASN A 180 -4.24 -18.76 -7.36
C ASN A 180 -3.41 -17.85 -8.28
N ARG A 181 -2.92 -16.71 -7.77
CA ARG A 181 -2.12 -15.73 -8.52
C ARG A 181 -2.81 -15.28 -9.82
N SER A 182 -4.12 -15.14 -9.79
CA SER A 182 -4.94 -14.87 -10.98
C SER A 182 -5.80 -13.63 -10.79
N ARG A 183 -6.09 -12.97 -11.92
CA ARG A 183 -7.09 -11.90 -11.96
C ARG A 183 -8.47 -12.51 -12.11
N LEU A 184 -9.36 -12.20 -11.18
CA LEU A 184 -10.75 -12.65 -11.19
C LEU A 184 -11.65 -11.74 -12.00
N PHE A 185 -11.43 -10.44 -11.92
CA PHE A 185 -12.27 -9.44 -12.54
C PHE A 185 -11.46 -8.19 -12.91
N GLU A 186 -11.84 -7.52 -13.98
CA GLU A 186 -11.35 -6.20 -14.38
C GLU A 186 -12.50 -5.37 -14.93
N ARG A 187 -12.72 -4.20 -14.36
CA ARG A 187 -13.66 -3.23 -14.90
C ARG A 187 -12.91 -2.20 -15.73
N ASN A 188 -13.23 -2.09 -16.99
CA ASN A 188 -12.65 -1.14 -17.94
C ASN A 188 -13.71 -0.38 -18.74
N ASP A 189 -14.95 -0.39 -18.28
CA ASP A 189 -16.11 0.27 -18.90
C ASP A 189 -16.32 1.72 -18.43
N VAL A 190 -15.40 2.27 -17.65
CA VAL A 190 -15.44 3.67 -17.24
C VAL A 190 -15.14 4.54 -18.47
N GLN A 191 -16.18 5.15 -19.02
CA GLN A 191 -16.12 5.92 -20.28
C GLN A 191 -15.09 7.06 -20.25
N ASP A 192 -14.77 7.59 -19.08
CA ASP A 192 -14.00 8.82 -18.94
C ASP A 192 -12.54 8.63 -18.53
N LYS A 193 -12.07 7.39 -18.31
CA LYS A 193 -10.70 7.08 -17.85
C LYS A 193 -10.21 7.98 -16.69
N THR A 194 -11.13 8.45 -15.87
CA THR A 194 -10.83 9.23 -14.67
C THR A 194 -10.06 8.33 -13.71
N PRO A 195 -8.91 8.76 -13.18
CA PRO A 195 -8.16 7.99 -12.21
C PRO A 195 -9.03 7.54 -11.02
N LEU A 196 -8.86 6.30 -10.60
CA LEU A 196 -9.37 5.81 -9.32
C LEU A 196 -8.31 6.06 -8.27
N THR A 197 -8.65 6.81 -7.23
CA THR A 197 -7.67 7.32 -6.27
C THR A 197 -7.60 6.53 -4.97
N SER A 198 -8.70 5.86 -4.57
CA SER A 198 -8.75 5.01 -3.38
C SER A 198 -9.83 3.96 -3.51
N CYS A 199 -9.70 2.87 -2.74
CA CYS A 199 -10.74 1.84 -2.62
C CYS A 199 -10.71 1.20 -1.23
N ASP A 200 -11.87 0.69 -0.79
CA ASP A 200 -11.97 -0.07 0.44
C ASP A 200 -13.18 -1.00 0.42
N TYR A 201 -13.10 -2.08 1.20
CA TYR A 201 -14.21 -3.00 1.43
C TYR A 201 -14.92 -2.68 2.75
N ASN A 202 -16.22 -2.95 2.78
CA ASN A 202 -16.93 -2.97 4.05
C ASN A 202 -16.53 -4.20 4.89
N SER A 203 -16.88 -4.20 6.18
CA SER A 203 -16.53 -5.26 7.12
C SER A 203 -17.01 -6.65 6.72
N ASN A 204 -18.12 -6.75 5.96
CA ASN A 204 -18.69 -8.00 5.50
C ASN A 204 -18.11 -8.45 4.14
N GLY A 205 -17.24 -7.66 3.52
CA GLY A 205 -16.60 -7.98 2.24
C GLY A 205 -17.53 -8.05 1.02
N ASN A 206 -18.79 -7.63 1.13
CA ASN A 206 -19.78 -7.70 0.04
C ASN A 206 -19.94 -6.38 -0.73
N LEU A 207 -19.35 -5.29 -0.26
CA LEU A 207 -19.34 -3.99 -0.93
C LEU A 207 -17.89 -3.53 -1.10
N LEU A 208 -17.56 -3.08 -2.30
CA LEU A 208 -16.33 -2.37 -2.63
C LEU A 208 -16.69 -0.93 -2.98
N ALA A 209 -16.21 0.02 -2.21
CA ALA A 209 -16.27 1.44 -2.52
C ALA A 209 -14.97 1.88 -3.20
N PHE A 210 -15.04 2.79 -4.14
CA PHE A 210 -13.86 3.44 -4.73
C PHE A 210 -14.15 4.91 -5.01
N SER A 211 -13.12 5.73 -4.93
CA SER A 211 -13.17 7.14 -5.27
C SER A 211 -12.57 7.40 -6.65
N MET A 212 -13.18 8.34 -7.37
CA MET A 212 -12.70 8.81 -8.67
C MET A 212 -12.27 10.26 -8.53
N GLY A 213 -11.13 10.59 -9.07
CA GLY A 213 -10.63 11.97 -8.98
C GLY A 213 -9.31 12.15 -9.70
N TYR A 214 -8.89 13.40 -9.86
CA TYR A 214 -7.59 13.72 -10.42
C TYR A 214 -6.48 13.32 -9.43
N ASP A 215 -5.55 12.53 -9.89
CA ASP A 215 -4.48 11.94 -9.07
C ASP A 215 -3.15 12.72 -9.11
N TRP A 216 -3.16 13.92 -9.71
CA TRP A 216 -2.00 14.81 -9.88
C TRP A 216 -0.85 14.24 -10.73
N SER A 217 -1.03 13.10 -11.37
CA SER A 217 0.01 12.46 -12.19
C SER A 217 0.49 13.32 -13.37
N ARG A 218 -0.35 14.24 -13.83
CA ARG A 218 -0.09 15.15 -14.97
C ARG A 218 0.16 16.60 -14.53
N GLY A 219 0.30 16.87 -13.22
CA GLY A 219 0.60 18.20 -12.67
C GLY A 219 -0.58 19.18 -12.67
N ALA A 220 -0.29 20.43 -12.28
CA ALA A 220 -1.32 21.46 -12.03
C ALA A 220 -2.12 21.90 -13.27
N GLU A 221 -1.51 21.89 -14.46
CA GLU A 221 -2.20 22.29 -15.69
C GLU A 221 -3.37 21.35 -16.02
N ALA A 222 -3.15 20.05 -15.94
CA ALA A 222 -4.20 19.06 -16.18
C ALA A 222 -5.29 19.09 -15.08
N ALA A 223 -4.99 19.56 -13.87
CA ALA A 223 -5.99 19.74 -12.82
C ALA A 223 -7.02 20.83 -13.19
N LYS A 224 -6.62 21.89 -13.89
CA LYS A 224 -7.53 22.93 -14.37
C LYS A 224 -8.53 22.39 -15.39
N GLU A 225 -8.02 21.58 -16.36
CA GLU A 225 -8.86 20.92 -17.37
C GLU A 225 -9.86 19.95 -16.71
N TYR A 226 -9.40 19.16 -15.75
CA TYR A 226 -10.24 18.23 -15.01
C TYR A 226 -11.35 18.92 -14.23
N ASN A 227 -11.04 20.00 -13.51
CA ASN A 227 -12.02 20.76 -12.74
C ASN A 227 -13.04 21.46 -13.66
N ALA A 228 -12.63 21.95 -14.82
CA ALA A 228 -13.55 22.52 -15.80
C ALA A 228 -14.56 21.47 -16.30
N GLY A 229 -14.09 20.23 -16.57
CA GLY A 229 -14.96 19.12 -16.97
C GLY A 229 -15.91 18.63 -15.86
N LEU A 230 -15.57 18.79 -14.57
CA LEU A 230 -16.44 18.45 -13.45
C LEU A 230 -17.58 19.45 -13.26
N ALA A 231 -17.34 20.74 -13.55
CA ALA A 231 -18.36 21.78 -13.43
C ALA A 231 -19.55 21.56 -14.39
N ASP A 232 -19.35 20.82 -15.46
CA ASP A 232 -20.37 20.48 -16.46
C ASP A 232 -21.14 19.19 -16.11
N ARG A 233 -20.71 18.43 -15.10
CA ARG A 233 -21.36 17.19 -14.66
C ARG A 233 -22.41 17.51 -13.60
N LYS A 234 -23.67 17.62 -14.00
CA LYS A 234 -24.79 17.58 -13.06
C LYS A 234 -24.74 16.24 -12.32
N SER A 235 -24.63 16.30 -10.98
CA SER A 235 -24.76 15.12 -10.13
C SER A 235 -26.11 14.45 -10.43
N VAL A 236 -26.08 13.26 -11.04
CA VAL A 236 -27.24 12.38 -11.05
C VAL A 236 -27.23 11.68 -9.71
N VAL A 237 -28.16 12.06 -8.85
CA VAL A 237 -28.48 11.38 -7.59
C VAL A 237 -29.33 10.18 -7.90
#